data_ca417c3dcee442f677a147447353192e
#
_entry.id   ca417c3dcee442f677a147447353192e
#
_cell.length_a   1.000
_cell.length_b   1.000
_cell.length_c   1.000
_cell.angle_alpha   90.00
_cell.angle_beta   90.00
_cell.angle_gamma   90.00
#
_symmetry.space_group_name_H-M   'P 1'
#
loop_
_entity.id
_entity.type
_entity.pdbx_description
1 polymer ?
#
loop_
_entity_poly.entity_id
_entity_poly.type
_entity_poly.pdbx_seq_one_letter_code
_entity_poly.pdbx_strand_id
1 'polypeptide(L)'
;TGGLGALVARRLVERHGVRELVLASRRGPDAPGAEALAAELAELGASAQVVACDVSDRRALAALLERFPSLTGVVHTAGVLDDAVVEGLSAQRLDAALAPKADAAWHLHELTRDLPLTSFVLFSSVAGLLGNPGQGNYAAANAFLDALARHRREHGLPAVSIAWGLWDTGAHGMAGALGGADVARLARGGIAPLTVEEGLDLFDLALPGQADPLLVAARWDRAGLRDRAEAGDLPPVLRGLVRGSRRTVRSAASAQPAAAGQGLGERLAALTEPEAHAHLTALVRSHVATVLAHSSPEQVDVDRAFNELGFDSLTAVELRNRLNAETALRLPATLVFDHPTVTALAGYLYRTLAPDTPSPEDALRTAVDQAESVLLAANGGADALRGQLVAILQSALGRIGTAPAAAPAATRSRPGGAAEEIVTASDEEIFALIDNRAMTAPLKPAVERPGHGE
;
A
#
# COMPACT_ATOMS: atom_id res chain seq x y z
N THR A 1 22.44 -3.73 18.31
CA THR A 1 21.70 -4.58 19.28
C THR A 1 20.26 -4.92 18.86
N GLY A 2 19.76 -4.43 17.72
CA GLY A 2 18.47 -4.84 17.16
C GLY A 2 18.52 -6.24 16.54
N GLY A 3 17.34 -6.81 16.17
CA GLY A 3 17.22 -8.20 15.71
C GLY A 3 18.26 -8.63 14.66
N LEU A 4 18.31 -7.95 13.50
CA LEU A 4 19.28 -8.28 12.44
C LEU A 4 20.72 -7.96 12.85
N GLY A 5 20.95 -6.86 13.58
CA GLY A 5 22.30 -6.50 14.06
C GLY A 5 22.89 -7.57 15.01
N ALA A 6 22.07 -8.17 15.87
CA ALA A 6 22.49 -9.26 16.74
C ALA A 6 22.84 -10.54 15.96
N LEU A 7 22.02 -10.90 14.98
CA LEU A 7 22.28 -12.05 14.09
C LEU A 7 23.60 -11.89 13.33
N VAL A 8 23.81 -10.70 12.77
CA VAL A 8 25.04 -10.38 12.03
C VAL A 8 26.26 -10.37 12.95
N ALA A 9 26.15 -9.82 14.18
CA ALA A 9 27.26 -9.82 15.14
C ALA A 9 27.72 -11.25 15.47
N ARG A 10 26.79 -12.17 15.70
CA ARG A 10 27.10 -13.60 15.89
C ARG A 10 27.80 -14.19 14.67
N ARG A 11 27.24 -13.97 13.49
CA ARG A 11 27.80 -14.49 12.24
C ARG A 11 29.21 -13.99 11.97
N LEU A 12 29.50 -12.72 12.27
CA LEU A 12 30.85 -12.15 12.15
C LEU A 12 31.85 -12.85 13.07
N VAL A 13 31.47 -13.19 14.30
CA VAL A 13 32.32 -13.89 15.25
C VAL A 13 32.52 -15.35 14.84
N GLU A 14 31.45 -16.05 14.54
CA GLU A 14 31.48 -17.51 14.31
C GLU A 14 32.12 -17.85 12.95
N ARG A 15 31.78 -17.10 11.89
CA ARG A 15 32.15 -17.45 10.53
C ARG A 15 33.32 -16.64 10.00
N HIS A 16 33.44 -15.37 10.40
CA HIS A 16 34.47 -14.46 9.89
C HIS A 16 35.59 -14.20 10.88
N GLY A 17 35.53 -14.80 12.06
CA GLY A 17 36.62 -14.73 13.06
C GLY A 17 36.81 -13.34 13.65
N VAL A 18 35.82 -12.45 13.59
CA VAL A 18 35.88 -11.12 14.21
C VAL A 18 35.95 -11.32 15.74
N ARG A 19 36.89 -10.63 16.40
CA ARG A 19 37.13 -10.75 17.84
C ARG A 19 36.85 -9.49 18.64
N GLU A 20 36.77 -8.35 17.98
CA GLU A 20 36.46 -7.06 18.60
C GLU A 20 35.29 -6.42 17.92
N LEU A 21 34.21 -6.15 18.66
CA LEU A 21 33.00 -5.54 18.17
C LEU A 21 32.59 -4.34 19.02
N VAL A 22 32.07 -3.30 18.34
CA VAL A 22 31.38 -2.18 18.97
C VAL A 22 29.93 -2.23 18.53
N LEU A 23 29.02 -2.48 19.46
CA LEU A 23 27.59 -2.60 19.22
C LEU A 23 26.89 -1.29 19.63
N ALA A 24 26.76 -0.36 18.68
CA ALA A 24 26.13 0.94 18.90
C ALA A 24 24.60 0.87 18.76
N SER A 25 23.89 1.46 19.70
CA SER A 25 22.45 1.71 19.63
C SER A 25 22.07 2.86 20.54
N ARG A 26 20.91 3.49 20.30
CA ARG A 26 20.43 4.63 21.11
C ARG A 26 20.34 4.32 22.60
N ARG A 27 19.95 3.11 22.97
CA ARG A 27 19.84 2.64 24.37
C ARG A 27 21.11 1.99 24.90
N GLY A 28 22.06 1.65 24.05
CA GLY A 28 23.29 0.99 24.45
C GLY A 28 23.05 -0.26 25.30
N PRO A 29 23.69 -0.35 26.49
CA PRO A 29 23.53 -1.48 27.41
C PRO A 29 22.08 -1.71 27.88
N ASP A 30 21.28 -0.63 27.95
CA ASP A 30 19.87 -0.70 28.40
C ASP A 30 18.92 -1.23 27.28
N ALA A 31 19.46 -1.55 26.11
CA ALA A 31 18.66 -2.15 25.05
C ALA A 31 18.30 -3.63 25.42
N PRO A 32 17.03 -4.06 25.22
CA PRO A 32 16.63 -5.43 25.51
C PRO A 32 17.54 -6.45 24.82
N GLY A 33 18.06 -7.39 25.60
CA GLY A 33 18.95 -8.45 25.11
C GLY A 33 20.40 -8.02 24.85
N ALA A 34 20.78 -6.76 25.10
CA ALA A 34 22.13 -6.26 24.82
C ALA A 34 23.19 -6.94 25.67
N GLU A 35 22.95 -7.12 26.97
CA GLU A 35 23.82 -7.81 27.90
C GLU A 35 23.96 -9.31 27.55
N ALA A 36 22.84 -9.97 27.27
CA ALA A 36 22.83 -11.36 26.84
C ALA A 36 23.64 -11.59 25.55
N LEU A 37 23.48 -10.68 24.57
CA LEU A 37 24.25 -10.74 23.32
C LEU A 37 25.76 -10.55 23.59
N ALA A 38 26.14 -9.62 24.45
CA ALA A 38 27.57 -9.41 24.79
C ALA A 38 28.17 -10.62 25.48
N ALA A 39 27.43 -11.24 26.42
CA ALA A 39 27.86 -12.48 27.10
C ALA A 39 28.01 -13.64 26.11
N GLU A 40 27.05 -13.83 25.21
CA GLU A 40 27.12 -14.87 24.19
C GLU A 40 28.31 -14.68 23.24
N LEU A 41 28.56 -13.45 22.78
CA LEU A 41 29.74 -13.16 21.96
C LEU A 41 31.07 -13.40 22.71
N ALA A 42 31.08 -13.16 24.02
CA ALA A 42 32.24 -13.48 24.87
C ALA A 42 32.48 -14.99 25.00
N GLU A 43 31.43 -15.80 25.11
CA GLU A 43 31.52 -17.26 25.07
C GLU A 43 32.07 -17.77 23.73
N LEU A 44 31.76 -17.09 22.63
CA LEU A 44 32.32 -17.35 21.30
C LEU A 44 33.78 -16.83 21.15
N GLY A 45 34.33 -16.23 22.17
CA GLY A 45 35.71 -15.73 22.19
C GLY A 45 35.92 -14.36 21.59
N ALA A 46 34.87 -13.54 21.54
CA ALA A 46 34.93 -12.15 21.05
C ALA A 46 34.65 -11.14 22.18
N SER A 47 35.31 -10.00 22.15
CA SER A 47 34.99 -8.84 22.99
C SER A 47 33.98 -7.93 22.31
N ALA A 48 32.83 -7.74 22.91
CA ALA A 48 31.78 -6.87 22.41
C ALA A 48 31.54 -5.71 23.39
N GLN A 49 31.82 -4.48 22.94
CA GLN A 49 31.47 -3.26 23.68
C GLN A 49 30.11 -2.76 23.24
N VAL A 50 29.14 -2.77 24.15
CA VAL A 50 27.81 -2.20 23.88
C VAL A 50 27.81 -0.72 24.30
N VAL A 51 27.49 0.19 23.37
CA VAL A 51 27.60 1.63 23.59
C VAL A 51 26.29 2.33 23.25
N ALA A 52 25.85 3.22 24.14
CA ALA A 52 24.75 4.14 23.83
C ALA A 52 25.26 5.24 22.89
N CYS A 53 24.73 5.26 21.66
CA CYS A 53 25.04 6.25 20.67
C CYS A 53 23.89 6.37 19.66
N ASP A 54 23.40 7.59 19.46
CA ASP A 54 22.58 7.89 18.30
C ASP A 54 23.50 8.18 17.11
N VAL A 55 23.55 7.23 16.19
CA VAL A 55 24.42 7.32 15.00
C VAL A 55 23.99 8.41 14.01
N SER A 56 22.79 8.97 14.16
CA SER A 56 22.32 10.13 13.41
C SER A 56 22.84 11.46 14.00
N ASP A 57 23.31 11.46 15.26
CA ASP A 57 24.01 12.58 15.83
C ASP A 57 25.52 12.49 15.47
N ARG A 58 25.93 13.37 14.55
CA ARG A 58 27.32 13.40 14.07
C ARG A 58 28.36 13.61 15.18
N ARG A 59 28.01 14.39 16.23
CA ARG A 59 28.94 14.66 17.35
C ARG A 59 29.11 13.44 18.24
N ALA A 60 27.99 12.78 18.58
CA ALA A 60 28.00 11.55 19.35
C ALA A 60 28.75 10.45 18.62
N LEU A 61 28.52 10.30 17.31
CA LEU A 61 29.21 9.32 16.47
C LEU A 61 30.71 9.61 16.37
N ALA A 62 31.12 10.87 16.19
CA ALA A 62 32.54 11.26 16.14
C ALA A 62 33.25 10.89 17.44
N ALA A 63 32.68 11.27 18.60
CA ALA A 63 33.23 10.93 19.91
C ALA A 63 33.30 9.40 20.16
N LEU A 64 32.38 8.64 19.58
CA LEU A 64 32.44 7.17 19.62
C LEU A 64 33.64 6.67 18.79
N LEU A 65 33.76 7.11 17.53
CA LEU A 65 34.79 6.62 16.60
C LEU A 65 36.21 7.00 17.02
N GLU A 66 36.40 8.13 17.68
CA GLU A 66 37.72 8.53 18.27
C GLU A 66 38.27 7.51 19.26
N ARG A 67 37.39 6.72 19.90
CA ARG A 67 37.79 5.65 20.82
C ARG A 67 38.31 4.39 20.11
N PHE A 68 38.05 4.26 18.80
CA PHE A 68 38.34 3.07 18.01
C PHE A 68 39.11 3.42 16.71
N PRO A 69 40.33 3.98 16.80
CA PRO A 69 41.07 4.41 15.61
C PRO A 69 41.54 3.26 14.71
N SER A 70 41.52 2.03 15.23
CA SER A 70 41.88 0.81 14.48
C SER A 70 40.65 0.11 13.86
N LEU A 71 39.52 0.78 13.73
CA LEU A 71 38.32 0.22 13.14
C LEU A 71 38.58 -0.24 11.69
N THR A 72 38.26 -1.49 11.39
CA THR A 72 38.47 -2.10 10.06
C THR A 72 37.19 -2.41 9.33
N GLY A 73 36.05 -2.39 9.99
CA GLY A 73 34.76 -2.68 9.37
C GLY A 73 33.58 -1.93 9.99
N VAL A 74 32.63 -1.58 9.15
CA VAL A 74 31.36 -0.94 9.52
C VAL A 74 30.21 -1.76 8.95
N VAL A 75 29.23 -2.10 9.79
CA VAL A 75 27.96 -2.71 9.37
C VAL A 75 26.82 -1.86 9.89
N HIS A 76 26.12 -1.17 9.01
CA HIS A 76 25.04 -0.27 9.34
C HIS A 76 23.68 -0.94 9.11
N THR A 77 23.03 -1.35 10.21
CA THR A 77 21.74 -2.05 10.20
C THR A 77 20.59 -1.21 10.74
N ALA A 78 20.85 0.05 11.14
CA ALA A 78 19.83 0.90 11.73
C ALA A 78 18.74 1.27 10.73
N GLY A 79 17.52 1.38 11.23
CA GLY A 79 16.37 1.78 10.43
C GLY A 79 15.11 1.86 11.29
N VAL A 80 14.17 2.66 10.84
CA VAL A 80 12.83 2.83 11.44
C VAL A 80 11.83 2.83 10.30
N LEU A 81 10.66 2.23 10.55
CA LEU A 81 9.48 2.34 9.69
C LEU A 81 8.54 3.39 10.28
N ASP A 82 8.11 4.34 9.45
CA ASP A 82 7.04 5.29 9.75
C ASP A 82 6.23 5.49 8.46
N ASP A 83 5.50 4.43 8.11
CA ASP A 83 4.81 4.28 6.85
C ASP A 83 3.62 5.24 6.76
N ALA A 84 3.45 5.87 5.61
CA ALA A 84 2.29 6.69 5.29
C ALA A 84 2.12 6.82 3.77
N VAL A 85 0.87 7.03 3.33
CA VAL A 85 0.60 7.46 1.94
C VAL A 85 1.18 8.86 1.71
N VAL A 86 1.41 9.22 0.44
CA VAL A 86 2.11 10.48 0.09
C VAL A 86 1.46 11.70 0.73
N GLU A 87 0.13 11.75 0.76
CA GLU A 87 -0.66 12.82 1.37
C GLU A 87 -0.49 12.91 2.90
N GLY A 88 -0.13 11.80 3.54
CA GLY A 88 0.12 11.70 4.98
C GLY A 88 1.59 11.83 5.37
N LEU A 89 2.51 11.99 4.40
CA LEU A 89 3.92 12.18 4.68
C LEU A 89 4.17 13.61 5.16
N SER A 90 4.50 13.75 6.44
CA SER A 90 5.00 15.00 7.02
C SER A 90 6.52 15.05 7.03
N ALA A 91 7.09 16.24 7.25
CA ALA A 91 8.54 16.42 7.43
C ALA A 91 9.08 15.53 8.57
N GLN A 92 8.34 15.41 9.68
CA GLN A 92 8.72 14.57 10.82
C GLN A 92 8.80 13.08 10.46
N ARG A 93 7.87 12.58 9.62
CA ARG A 93 7.90 11.19 9.13
C ARG A 93 9.04 10.94 8.16
N LEU A 94 9.38 11.93 7.36
CA LEU A 94 10.57 11.88 6.49
C LEU A 94 11.84 11.81 7.33
N ASP A 95 12.00 12.72 8.29
CA ASP A 95 13.17 12.76 9.18
C ASP A 95 13.29 11.48 10.01
N ALA A 96 12.19 10.94 10.52
CA ALA A 96 12.18 9.68 11.28
C ALA A 96 12.74 8.49 10.49
N ALA A 97 12.48 8.43 9.18
CA ALA A 97 12.99 7.39 8.30
C ALA A 97 14.41 7.68 7.78
N LEU A 98 14.70 8.95 7.46
CA LEU A 98 15.98 9.37 6.86
C LEU A 98 17.12 9.42 7.88
N ALA A 99 16.90 10.00 9.06
CA ALA A 99 17.96 10.21 10.05
C ALA A 99 18.71 8.92 10.44
N PRO A 100 18.05 7.81 10.84
CA PRO A 100 18.77 6.60 11.20
C PRO A 100 19.41 5.86 10.02
N LYS A 101 19.05 6.16 8.78
CA LYS A 101 19.60 5.52 7.57
C LYS A 101 20.51 6.47 6.79
N ALA A 102 19.96 7.50 6.21
CA ALA A 102 20.69 8.40 5.30
C ALA A 102 21.72 9.25 6.05
N ASP A 103 21.29 10.00 7.08
CA ASP A 103 22.20 10.89 7.81
C ASP A 103 23.26 10.10 8.57
N ALA A 104 22.84 9.02 9.26
CA ALA A 104 23.77 8.14 9.96
C ALA A 104 24.81 7.50 9.02
N ALA A 105 24.39 7.00 7.85
CA ALA A 105 25.29 6.42 6.87
C ALA A 105 26.25 7.47 6.26
N TRP A 106 25.76 8.69 6.05
CA TRP A 106 26.59 9.80 5.59
C TRP A 106 27.62 10.19 6.65
N HIS A 107 27.23 10.33 7.91
CA HIS A 107 28.16 10.60 9.02
C HIS A 107 29.21 9.49 9.17
N LEU A 108 28.80 8.22 9.09
CA LEU A 108 29.72 7.10 9.07
C LEU A 108 30.70 7.20 7.90
N HIS A 109 30.24 7.55 6.69
CA HIS A 109 31.10 7.74 5.53
C HIS A 109 32.15 8.82 5.78
N GLU A 110 31.72 10.02 6.18
CA GLU A 110 32.63 11.16 6.39
C GLU A 110 33.68 10.88 7.50
N LEU A 111 33.20 10.35 8.64
CA LEU A 111 34.05 10.14 9.83
C LEU A 111 34.97 8.91 9.72
N THR A 112 34.73 8.01 8.77
CA THR A 112 35.56 6.82 8.57
C THR A 112 36.29 6.82 7.22
N ARG A 113 36.22 7.90 6.47
CA ARG A 113 36.82 7.99 5.14
C ARG A 113 38.33 7.74 5.14
N ASP A 114 39.00 8.25 6.14
CA ASP A 114 40.46 8.19 6.27
C ASP A 114 40.95 7.00 7.15
N LEU A 115 40.00 6.15 7.63
CA LEU A 115 40.31 4.92 8.36
C LEU A 115 40.60 3.76 7.40
N PRO A 116 41.44 2.80 7.79
CA PRO A 116 41.83 1.67 6.94
C PRO A 116 40.73 0.61 6.91
N LEU A 117 39.51 1.00 6.53
CA LEU A 117 38.39 0.06 6.44
C LEU A 117 38.62 -0.96 5.33
N THR A 118 38.35 -2.21 5.64
CA THR A 118 38.27 -3.31 4.67
C THR A 118 36.83 -3.62 4.27
N SER A 119 35.86 -3.18 5.08
CA SER A 119 34.43 -3.47 4.88
C SER A 119 33.56 -2.27 5.31
N PHE A 120 32.59 -1.91 4.49
CA PHE A 120 31.53 -0.94 4.80
C PHE A 120 30.22 -1.45 4.23
N VAL A 121 29.38 -2.04 5.09
CA VAL A 121 28.15 -2.71 4.68
C VAL A 121 26.93 -1.90 5.10
N LEU A 122 26.06 -1.62 4.15
CA LEU A 122 24.81 -0.91 4.35
C LEU A 122 23.63 -1.86 4.17
N PHE A 123 22.75 -1.92 5.18
CA PHE A 123 21.51 -2.69 5.12
C PHE A 123 20.40 -1.84 4.50
N SER A 124 20.26 -1.96 3.19
CA SER A 124 19.20 -1.37 2.39
C SER A 124 17.99 -2.29 2.31
N SER A 125 17.05 -2.00 1.44
CA SER A 125 15.84 -2.78 1.20
C SER A 125 15.46 -2.78 -0.27
N VAL A 126 14.87 -3.87 -0.75
CA VAL A 126 14.23 -3.93 -2.07
C VAL A 126 13.16 -2.85 -2.27
N ALA A 127 12.63 -2.28 -1.19
CA ALA A 127 11.72 -1.14 -1.25
C ALA A 127 12.36 0.08 -1.92
N GLY A 128 13.68 0.26 -1.82
CA GLY A 128 14.42 1.32 -2.53
C GLY A 128 14.46 1.14 -4.05
N LEU A 129 14.33 -0.09 -4.53
CA LEU A 129 14.41 -0.44 -5.95
C LEU A 129 13.03 -0.64 -6.61
N LEU A 130 12.11 -1.28 -5.89
CA LEU A 130 10.80 -1.67 -6.41
C LEU A 130 9.70 -0.69 -6.01
N GLY A 131 9.96 0.13 -4.98
CA GLY A 131 8.93 0.84 -4.25
C GLY A 131 8.10 -0.13 -3.38
N ASN A 132 7.40 0.44 -2.41
CA ASN A 132 6.35 -0.25 -1.68
C ASN A 132 5.28 0.78 -1.31
N PRO A 133 4.00 0.51 -1.56
CA PRO A 133 2.92 1.44 -1.20
C PRO A 133 3.03 1.86 0.27
N GLY A 134 2.90 3.15 0.55
CA GLY A 134 3.02 3.72 1.89
C GLY A 134 4.43 3.86 2.44
N GLN A 135 5.47 3.46 1.72
CA GLN A 135 6.87 3.49 2.16
C GLN A 135 7.75 4.47 1.37
N GLY A 136 7.21 5.57 0.90
CA GLY A 136 7.95 6.55 0.10
C GLY A 136 9.19 7.10 0.82
N ASN A 137 9.08 7.43 2.11
CA ASN A 137 10.17 7.87 2.96
C ASN A 137 11.21 6.76 3.20
N TYR A 138 10.76 5.55 3.50
CA TYR A 138 11.63 4.39 3.69
C TYR A 138 12.35 3.99 2.39
N ALA A 139 11.65 4.01 1.26
CA ALA A 139 12.25 3.77 -0.06
C ALA A 139 13.33 4.80 -0.39
N ALA A 140 13.08 6.10 -0.14
CA ALA A 140 14.06 7.16 -0.34
C ALA A 140 15.31 6.97 0.52
N ALA A 141 15.14 6.63 1.82
CA ALA A 141 16.25 6.37 2.72
C ALA A 141 17.12 5.19 2.25
N ASN A 142 16.51 4.11 1.74
CA ASN A 142 17.24 2.96 1.22
C ASN A 142 17.92 3.26 -0.13
N ALA A 143 17.27 4.00 -1.03
CA ALA A 143 17.88 4.44 -2.28
C ALA A 143 19.12 5.32 -2.03
N PHE A 144 19.12 6.15 -0.96
CA PHE A 144 20.29 6.88 -0.53
C PHE A 144 21.46 5.96 -0.15
N LEU A 145 21.20 4.88 0.62
CA LEU A 145 22.25 3.91 0.98
C LEU A 145 22.86 3.25 -0.25
N ASP A 146 22.03 2.92 -1.24
CA ASP A 146 22.46 2.29 -2.49
C ASP A 146 23.36 3.25 -3.30
N ALA A 147 22.98 4.53 -3.35
CA ALA A 147 23.78 5.57 -3.98
C ALA A 147 25.09 5.84 -3.24
N LEU A 148 25.06 5.85 -1.89
CA LEU A 148 26.27 6.04 -1.07
C LEU A 148 27.28 4.91 -1.25
N ALA A 149 26.83 3.66 -1.33
CA ALA A 149 27.73 2.54 -1.61
C ALA A 149 28.44 2.70 -2.95
N ARG A 150 27.72 3.13 -4.00
CA ARG A 150 28.30 3.44 -5.32
C ARG A 150 29.29 4.60 -5.22
N HIS A 151 28.90 5.69 -4.59
CA HIS A 151 29.77 6.87 -4.36
C HIS A 151 31.08 6.49 -3.68
N ARG A 152 31.05 5.69 -2.61
CA ARG A 152 32.25 5.21 -1.92
C ARG A 152 33.16 4.41 -2.87
N ARG A 153 32.60 3.49 -3.64
CA ARG A 153 33.35 2.65 -4.60
C ARG A 153 34.01 3.49 -5.71
N GLU A 154 33.32 4.51 -6.21
CA GLU A 154 33.88 5.44 -7.21
C GLU A 154 35.08 6.24 -6.66
N HIS A 155 35.17 6.41 -5.34
CA HIS A 155 36.28 7.04 -4.63
C HIS A 155 37.32 6.05 -4.10
N GLY A 156 37.27 4.79 -4.54
CA GLY A 156 38.22 3.75 -4.10
C GLY A 156 38.03 3.25 -2.67
N LEU A 157 36.93 3.61 -2.02
CA LEU A 157 36.60 3.17 -0.66
C LEU A 157 35.76 1.90 -0.68
N PRO A 158 35.98 0.97 0.26
CA PRO A 158 35.16 -0.23 0.36
C PRO A 158 33.71 0.14 0.69
N ALA A 159 32.74 -0.46 -0.04
CA ALA A 159 31.33 -0.39 0.32
C ALA A 159 30.51 -1.46 -0.43
N VAL A 160 29.47 -1.92 0.22
CA VAL A 160 28.40 -2.68 -0.39
C VAL A 160 27.07 -2.30 0.29
N SER A 161 26.06 -2.01 -0.51
CA SER A 161 24.67 -1.91 -0.07
C SER A 161 23.95 -3.21 -0.40
N ILE A 162 23.29 -3.79 0.59
CA ILE A 162 22.51 -5.02 0.42
C ILE A 162 21.04 -4.65 0.51
N ALA A 163 20.36 -4.64 -0.63
CA ALA A 163 18.92 -4.43 -0.73
C ALA A 163 18.19 -5.73 -0.33
N TRP A 164 17.82 -5.80 0.94
CA TRP A 164 17.18 -6.97 1.53
C TRP A 164 15.72 -7.10 1.15
N GLY A 165 15.30 -8.33 0.87
CA GLY A 165 13.91 -8.76 0.94
C GLY A 165 13.41 -8.89 2.37
N LEU A 166 12.30 -9.57 2.56
CA LEU A 166 11.72 -9.82 3.87
C LEU A 166 12.49 -10.93 4.60
N TRP A 167 12.95 -10.66 5.82
CA TRP A 167 13.51 -11.68 6.71
C TRP A 167 12.41 -12.27 7.59
N ASP A 168 12.37 -13.59 7.71
CA ASP A 168 11.54 -14.29 8.70
C ASP A 168 12.32 -14.40 10.02
N THR A 169 12.22 -13.37 10.82
CA THR A 169 12.81 -13.33 12.18
C THR A 169 11.78 -13.62 13.27
N GLY A 170 10.62 -14.14 12.92
CA GLY A 170 9.50 -14.33 13.84
C GLY A 170 9.02 -12.98 14.42
N ALA A 171 8.78 -12.94 15.72
CA ALA A 171 8.28 -11.73 16.41
C ALA A 171 9.35 -10.64 16.63
N HIS A 172 10.57 -10.81 16.14
CA HIS A 172 11.70 -9.92 16.44
C HIS A 172 12.02 -8.98 15.26
N GLY A 173 12.44 -7.76 15.58
CA GLY A 173 12.89 -6.77 14.61
C GLY A 173 11.75 -6.11 13.83
N MET A 174 12.08 -5.43 12.71
CA MET A 174 11.12 -4.74 11.85
C MET A 174 10.12 -5.69 11.19
N ALA A 175 10.52 -6.92 10.88
CA ALA A 175 9.63 -7.93 10.30
C ALA A 175 8.52 -8.35 11.26
N GLY A 176 8.80 -8.40 12.57
CA GLY A 176 7.79 -8.67 13.60
C GLY A 176 6.74 -7.54 13.79
N ALA A 177 7.05 -6.34 13.31
CA ALA A 177 6.12 -5.22 13.30
C ALA A 177 5.19 -5.22 12.07
N LEU A 178 5.49 -6.02 11.04
CA LEU A 178 4.65 -6.15 9.85
C LEU A 178 3.43 -7.01 10.17
N GLY A 179 2.25 -6.50 9.85
CA GLY A 179 1.01 -7.26 9.95
C GLY A 179 0.90 -8.35 8.88
N GLY A 180 0.00 -9.32 9.08
CA GLY A 180 -0.26 -10.37 8.07
C GLY A 180 -0.61 -9.81 6.69
N ALA A 181 -1.28 -8.65 6.63
CA ALA A 181 -1.59 -7.96 5.39
C ALA A 181 -0.35 -7.45 4.64
N ASP A 182 0.68 -6.98 5.37
CA ASP A 182 1.94 -6.51 4.78
C ASP A 182 2.75 -7.67 4.21
N VAL A 183 2.85 -8.76 4.96
CA VAL A 183 3.51 -10.00 4.51
C VAL A 183 2.81 -10.54 3.26
N ALA A 184 1.48 -10.60 3.25
CA ALA A 184 0.71 -11.03 2.09
C ALA A 184 0.88 -10.09 0.89
N ARG A 185 1.04 -8.78 1.12
CA ARG A 185 1.32 -7.79 0.07
C ARG A 185 2.69 -8.03 -0.57
N LEU A 186 3.72 -8.24 0.24
CA LEU A 186 5.07 -8.56 -0.25
C LEU A 186 5.07 -9.87 -1.04
N ALA A 187 4.38 -10.90 -0.55
CA ALA A 187 4.21 -12.17 -1.24
C ALA A 187 3.52 -12.00 -2.60
N ARG A 188 2.45 -11.19 -2.66
CA ARG A 188 1.83 -10.81 -3.94
C ARG A 188 2.78 -10.04 -4.85
N GLY A 189 3.73 -9.30 -4.29
CA GLY A 189 4.84 -8.66 -5.01
C GLY A 189 5.84 -9.64 -5.60
N GLY A 190 5.74 -10.93 -5.29
CA GLY A 190 6.67 -11.98 -5.70
C GLY A 190 7.89 -12.08 -4.78
N ILE A 191 7.85 -11.53 -3.57
CA ILE A 191 8.90 -11.60 -2.55
C ILE A 191 8.48 -12.58 -1.47
N ALA A 192 9.20 -13.69 -1.35
CA ALA A 192 9.02 -14.66 -0.27
C ALA A 192 9.93 -14.33 0.92
N PRO A 193 9.55 -14.67 2.17
CA PRO A 193 10.41 -14.49 3.32
C PRO A 193 11.70 -15.31 3.20
N LEU A 194 12.83 -14.69 3.59
CA LEU A 194 14.12 -15.35 3.78
C LEU A 194 14.16 -15.94 5.19
N THR A 195 14.59 -17.18 5.33
CA THR A 195 14.95 -17.70 6.65
C THR A 195 16.18 -16.96 7.19
N VAL A 196 16.39 -17.00 8.51
CA VAL A 196 17.56 -16.38 9.14
C VAL A 196 18.85 -16.93 8.53
N GLU A 197 18.92 -18.23 8.30
CA GLU A 197 20.10 -18.90 7.74
C GLU A 197 20.35 -18.45 6.28
N GLU A 198 19.34 -18.47 5.42
CA GLU A 198 19.44 -17.97 4.03
C GLU A 198 19.93 -16.52 3.99
N GLY A 199 19.39 -15.66 4.87
CA GLY A 199 19.80 -14.26 4.96
C GLY A 199 21.25 -14.09 5.39
N LEU A 200 21.71 -14.86 6.39
CA LEU A 200 23.10 -14.83 6.84
C LEU A 200 24.06 -15.39 5.79
N ASP A 201 23.68 -16.43 5.04
CA ASP A 201 24.50 -16.94 3.96
C ASP A 201 24.63 -15.92 2.80
N LEU A 202 23.55 -15.20 2.47
CA LEU A 202 23.61 -14.09 1.51
C LEU A 202 24.47 -12.91 2.02
N PHE A 203 24.47 -12.66 3.34
CA PHE A 203 25.36 -11.68 3.94
C PHE A 203 26.83 -12.09 3.77
N ASP A 204 27.17 -13.33 4.03
CA ASP A 204 28.53 -13.86 3.84
C ASP A 204 29.00 -13.70 2.40
N LEU A 205 28.13 -13.97 1.43
CA LEU A 205 28.42 -13.80 0.02
C LEU A 205 28.65 -12.34 -0.39
N ALA A 206 28.06 -11.39 0.35
CA ALA A 206 28.19 -9.96 0.07
C ALA A 206 29.48 -9.34 0.63
N LEU A 207 30.15 -9.98 1.61
CA LEU A 207 31.32 -9.42 2.28
C LEU A 207 32.59 -9.37 1.41
N PRO A 208 32.97 -10.41 0.64
CA PRO A 208 34.22 -10.40 -0.11
C PRO A 208 34.13 -9.51 -1.33
N GLY A 209 34.70 -8.32 -1.29
CA GLY A 209 35.14 -7.47 -2.42
C GLY A 209 34.33 -7.53 -3.71
N GLN A 210 32.99 -7.60 -3.62
CA GLN A 210 32.11 -7.75 -4.75
C GLN A 210 32.33 -6.64 -5.79
N ALA A 211 32.21 -6.99 -7.06
CA ALA A 211 32.34 -6.03 -8.15
C ALA A 211 31.26 -4.95 -8.08
N ASP A 212 30.04 -5.34 -7.74
CA ASP A 212 28.88 -4.45 -7.67
C ASP A 212 28.71 -3.84 -6.28
N PRO A 213 28.54 -2.50 -6.18
CA PRO A 213 28.30 -1.84 -4.91
C PRO A 213 26.90 -2.06 -4.36
N LEU A 214 25.96 -2.55 -5.16
CA LEU A 214 24.58 -2.84 -4.81
C LEU A 214 24.25 -4.29 -5.11
N LEU A 215 23.85 -5.04 -4.09
CA LEU A 215 23.41 -6.41 -4.21
C LEU A 215 21.94 -6.54 -3.76
N VAL A 216 21.16 -7.34 -4.46
CA VAL A 216 19.77 -7.63 -4.09
C VAL A 216 19.70 -9.01 -3.46
N ALA A 217 19.43 -9.06 -2.16
CA ALA A 217 19.33 -10.28 -1.37
C ALA A 217 17.85 -10.56 -1.04
N ALA A 218 17.16 -11.25 -1.93
CA ALA A 218 15.74 -11.54 -1.79
C ALA A 218 15.40 -12.93 -2.29
N ARG A 219 14.42 -13.55 -1.65
CA ARG A 219 13.82 -14.80 -2.11
C ARG A 219 12.64 -14.48 -3.02
N TRP A 220 12.72 -14.95 -4.28
CA TRP A 220 11.71 -14.65 -5.27
C TRP A 220 10.74 -15.82 -5.45
N ASP A 221 9.45 -15.57 -5.36
CA ASP A 221 8.42 -16.49 -5.81
C ASP A 221 8.33 -16.48 -7.34
N ARG A 222 9.09 -17.35 -7.96
CA ARG A 222 9.15 -17.45 -9.43
C ARG A 222 7.84 -17.90 -10.06
N ALA A 223 6.98 -18.61 -9.34
CA ALA A 223 5.68 -19.02 -9.84
C ALA A 223 4.74 -17.81 -9.89
N GLY A 224 4.57 -17.10 -8.77
CA GLY A 224 3.76 -15.89 -8.71
C GLY A 224 4.26 -14.79 -9.66
N LEU A 225 5.59 -14.65 -9.86
CA LEU A 225 6.12 -13.71 -10.86
C LEU A 225 5.76 -14.09 -12.30
N ARG A 226 5.69 -15.40 -12.65
CA ARG A 226 5.24 -15.84 -13.98
C ARG A 226 3.76 -15.55 -14.19
N ASP A 227 2.94 -15.87 -13.21
CA ASP A 227 1.49 -15.62 -13.27
C ASP A 227 1.20 -14.12 -13.47
N ARG A 228 1.94 -13.25 -12.78
CA ARG A 228 1.87 -11.80 -12.99
C ARG A 228 2.37 -11.34 -14.36
N ALA A 229 3.41 -12.00 -14.89
CA ALA A 229 3.90 -11.70 -16.23
C ALA A 229 2.87 -12.09 -17.31
N GLU A 230 2.17 -13.20 -17.12
CA GLU A 230 1.09 -13.65 -17.99
C GLU A 230 -0.14 -12.74 -17.91
N ALA A 231 -0.45 -12.24 -16.73
CA ALA A 231 -1.49 -11.25 -16.48
C ALA A 231 -1.12 -9.82 -16.99
N GLY A 232 0.14 -9.59 -17.36
CA GLY A 232 0.62 -8.27 -17.81
C GLY A 232 0.91 -7.28 -16.67
N ASP A 233 0.89 -7.73 -15.43
CA ASP A 233 1.04 -6.93 -14.20
C ASP A 233 2.45 -7.03 -13.58
N LEU A 234 3.45 -7.53 -14.30
CA LEU A 234 4.82 -7.63 -13.80
C LEU A 234 5.57 -6.30 -13.99
N PRO A 235 6.12 -5.69 -12.91
CA PRO A 235 6.97 -4.51 -13.01
C PRO A 235 8.12 -4.71 -14.00
N PRO A 236 8.45 -3.72 -14.84
CA PRO A 236 9.49 -3.85 -15.86
C PRO A 236 10.84 -4.33 -15.33
N VAL A 237 11.24 -3.87 -14.12
CA VAL A 237 12.49 -4.22 -13.45
C VAL A 237 12.58 -5.72 -13.12
N LEU A 238 11.46 -6.41 -12.90
CA LEU A 238 11.41 -7.85 -12.58
C LEU A 238 11.32 -8.75 -13.81
N ARG A 239 11.13 -8.19 -15.01
CA ARG A 239 10.98 -9.00 -16.24
C ARG A 239 12.19 -9.89 -16.53
N GLY A 240 13.38 -9.47 -16.12
CA GLY A 240 14.59 -10.26 -16.24
C GLY A 240 14.63 -11.54 -15.40
N LEU A 241 13.83 -11.59 -14.30
CA LEU A 241 13.74 -12.76 -13.42
C LEU A 241 12.82 -13.85 -13.97
N VAL A 242 11.90 -13.48 -14.86
CA VAL A 242 10.95 -14.40 -15.50
C VAL A 242 11.43 -14.64 -16.92
N ARG A 243 12.04 -15.80 -17.16
CA ARG A 243 12.33 -16.24 -18.55
C ARG A 243 11.01 -16.45 -19.25
N GLY A 244 10.61 -15.49 -20.07
CA GLY A 244 9.44 -15.64 -20.92
C GLY A 244 9.61 -16.87 -21.81
N SER A 245 8.66 -17.77 -21.79
CA SER A 245 8.37 -18.59 -22.95
C SER A 245 8.37 -17.63 -24.14
N ARG A 246 9.20 -17.88 -25.17
CA ARG A 246 9.18 -17.12 -26.42
C ARG A 246 7.79 -17.27 -27.06
N ARG A 247 6.84 -16.58 -26.55
CA ARG A 247 5.63 -16.25 -27.29
C ARG A 247 6.10 -15.27 -28.35
N THR A 248 6.21 -15.75 -29.58
CA THR A 248 6.52 -14.97 -30.77
C THR A 248 5.86 -13.61 -30.64
N VAL A 249 6.69 -12.57 -30.75
CA VAL A 249 6.25 -11.17 -30.84
C VAL A 249 5.43 -11.05 -32.12
N ARG A 250 4.18 -11.42 -32.02
CA ARG A 250 3.17 -11.13 -33.02
C ARG A 250 2.48 -9.87 -32.54
N SER A 251 3.03 -8.75 -33.03
CA SER A 251 2.41 -7.43 -33.05
C SER A 251 1.79 -6.96 -31.72
N ALA A 252 2.62 -6.44 -30.80
CA ALA A 252 2.17 -5.60 -29.69
C ALA A 252 1.87 -4.15 -30.13
N ALA A 253 1.42 -3.96 -31.38
CA ALA A 253 1.05 -2.65 -31.91
C ALA A 253 -0.45 -2.35 -31.81
N SER A 254 -1.25 -3.20 -31.15
CA SER A 254 -2.69 -2.99 -30.98
C SER A 254 -3.29 -3.69 -29.76
N ALA A 255 -2.55 -3.86 -28.66
CA ALA A 255 -3.18 -4.16 -27.39
C ALA A 255 -3.34 -2.85 -26.62
N GLN A 256 -4.40 -2.11 -26.92
CA GLN A 256 -5.02 -1.20 -25.97
C GLN A 256 -5.21 -1.93 -24.65
N PRO A 257 -5.06 -1.26 -23.48
CA PRO A 257 -5.54 -1.79 -22.21
C PRO A 257 -7.08 -1.73 -22.28
N ALA A 258 -7.64 -2.70 -22.95
CA ALA A 258 -9.07 -2.81 -23.14
C ALA A 258 -9.51 -4.15 -22.60
N ALA A 259 -10.55 -4.11 -21.84
CA ALA A 259 -11.57 -5.12 -21.67
C ALA A 259 -11.88 -5.66 -20.28
N ALA A 260 -11.16 -5.34 -19.20
CA ALA A 260 -11.69 -5.75 -17.89
C ALA A 260 -12.94 -4.89 -17.52
N GLY A 261 -12.88 -3.57 -17.72
CA GLY A 261 -13.97 -2.67 -17.33
C GLY A 261 -15.17 -2.66 -18.30
N GLN A 262 -14.93 -2.79 -19.61
CA GLN A 262 -16.02 -2.91 -20.59
C GLN A 262 -16.80 -4.22 -20.37
N GLY A 263 -16.11 -5.32 -20.08
CA GLY A 263 -16.77 -6.59 -19.77
C GLY A 263 -17.59 -6.58 -18.48
N LEU A 264 -17.24 -5.77 -17.47
CA LEU A 264 -18.04 -5.67 -16.23
C LEU A 264 -19.32 -4.87 -16.47
N GLY A 265 -19.23 -3.71 -17.15
CA GLY A 265 -20.40 -2.88 -17.48
C GLY A 265 -21.42 -3.63 -18.35
N GLU A 266 -20.97 -4.34 -19.38
CA GLU A 266 -21.82 -5.18 -20.22
C GLU A 266 -22.47 -6.32 -19.45
N ARG A 267 -21.75 -6.96 -18.53
CA ARG A 267 -22.30 -8.02 -17.66
C ARG A 267 -23.34 -7.47 -16.72
N LEU A 268 -23.10 -6.29 -16.12
CA LEU A 268 -24.06 -5.63 -15.23
C LEU A 268 -25.34 -5.20 -15.96
N ALA A 269 -25.20 -4.72 -17.22
CA ALA A 269 -26.34 -4.32 -18.04
C ALA A 269 -27.28 -5.48 -18.40
N ALA A 270 -26.79 -6.72 -18.37
CA ALA A 270 -27.59 -7.94 -18.63
C ALA A 270 -28.30 -8.47 -17.38
N LEU A 271 -28.02 -7.92 -16.18
CA LEU A 271 -28.58 -8.37 -14.89
C LEU A 271 -29.73 -7.44 -14.46
N THR A 272 -30.62 -7.95 -13.65
CA THR A 272 -31.58 -7.11 -12.91
C THR A 272 -30.83 -6.30 -11.83
N GLU A 273 -31.42 -5.19 -11.39
CA GLU A 273 -30.83 -4.34 -10.36
C GLU A 273 -30.41 -5.11 -9.09
N PRO A 274 -31.26 -6.02 -8.50
CA PRO A 274 -30.85 -6.80 -7.34
C PRO A 274 -29.67 -7.75 -7.63
N GLU A 275 -29.62 -8.34 -8.83
CA GLU A 275 -28.54 -9.25 -9.24
C GLU A 275 -27.24 -8.49 -9.45
N ALA A 276 -27.29 -7.31 -10.06
CA ALA A 276 -26.14 -6.44 -10.25
C ALA A 276 -25.56 -5.96 -8.91
N HIS A 277 -26.41 -5.57 -7.97
CA HIS A 277 -26.00 -5.24 -6.61
C HIS A 277 -25.37 -6.43 -5.88
N ALA A 278 -25.95 -7.62 -5.98
CA ALA A 278 -25.38 -8.83 -5.37
C ALA A 278 -24.00 -9.16 -5.98
N HIS A 279 -23.86 -9.01 -7.31
CA HIS A 279 -22.60 -9.23 -8.01
C HIS A 279 -21.50 -8.25 -7.56
N LEU A 280 -21.82 -6.96 -7.49
CA LEU A 280 -20.88 -5.93 -7.03
C LEU A 280 -20.52 -6.09 -5.55
N THR A 281 -21.48 -6.47 -4.70
CA THR A 281 -21.23 -6.77 -3.30
C THR A 281 -20.25 -7.95 -3.15
N ALA A 282 -20.45 -9.02 -3.92
CA ALA A 282 -19.53 -10.16 -3.93
C ALA A 282 -18.14 -9.77 -4.44
N LEU A 283 -18.05 -8.94 -5.48
CA LEU A 283 -16.80 -8.41 -6.03
C LEU A 283 -16.03 -7.60 -4.99
N VAL A 284 -16.67 -6.60 -4.39
CA VAL A 284 -16.03 -5.75 -3.36
C VAL A 284 -15.61 -6.59 -2.17
N ARG A 285 -16.48 -7.50 -1.69
CA ARG A 285 -16.18 -8.40 -0.59
C ARG A 285 -14.96 -9.29 -0.84
N SER A 286 -14.82 -9.80 -2.06
CA SER A 286 -13.64 -10.58 -2.48
C SER A 286 -12.35 -9.75 -2.45
N HIS A 287 -12.39 -8.52 -2.94
CA HIS A 287 -11.22 -7.62 -2.90
C HIS A 287 -10.87 -7.23 -1.46
N VAL A 288 -11.87 -6.95 -0.61
CA VAL A 288 -11.66 -6.67 0.83
C VAL A 288 -10.99 -7.86 1.53
N ALA A 289 -11.50 -9.07 1.31
CA ALA A 289 -10.89 -10.29 1.86
C ALA A 289 -9.42 -10.43 1.42
N THR A 290 -9.14 -10.16 0.15
CA THR A 290 -7.78 -10.22 -0.39
C THR A 290 -6.87 -9.17 0.24
N VAL A 291 -7.35 -7.94 0.41
CA VAL A 291 -6.55 -6.83 1.00
C VAL A 291 -6.24 -7.11 2.46
N LEU A 292 -7.20 -7.65 3.21
CA LEU A 292 -7.04 -7.99 4.63
C LEU A 292 -6.36 -9.36 4.86
N ALA A 293 -6.00 -10.07 3.79
CA ALA A 293 -5.42 -11.42 3.83
C ALA A 293 -6.33 -12.44 4.55
N HIS A 294 -7.64 -12.30 4.45
CA HIS A 294 -8.59 -13.32 4.90
C HIS A 294 -8.54 -14.54 3.98
N SER A 295 -8.71 -15.72 4.54
CA SER A 295 -8.68 -16.99 3.80
C SER A 295 -9.92 -17.20 2.91
N SER A 296 -11.01 -16.45 3.16
CA SER A 296 -12.26 -16.55 2.42
C SER A 296 -13.04 -15.24 2.48
N PRO A 297 -13.77 -14.87 1.40
CA PRO A 297 -14.60 -13.67 1.38
C PRO A 297 -15.71 -13.67 2.43
N GLU A 298 -16.19 -14.85 2.85
CA GLU A 298 -17.27 -15.02 3.84
C GLU A 298 -16.91 -14.50 5.22
N GLN A 299 -15.62 -14.34 5.53
CA GLN A 299 -15.13 -13.75 6.78
C GLN A 299 -15.32 -12.22 6.84
N VAL A 300 -15.63 -11.59 5.71
CA VAL A 300 -15.90 -10.16 5.65
C VAL A 300 -17.39 -9.90 5.87
N ASP A 301 -17.73 -9.20 6.93
CA ASP A 301 -19.08 -8.69 7.16
C ASP A 301 -19.33 -7.48 6.25
N VAL A 302 -20.36 -7.57 5.41
CA VAL A 302 -20.63 -6.58 4.35
C VAL A 302 -21.18 -5.25 4.88
N ASP A 303 -21.77 -5.25 6.07
CA ASP A 303 -22.36 -4.07 6.70
C ASP A 303 -21.46 -3.44 7.77
N ARG A 304 -20.35 -4.09 8.09
CA ARG A 304 -19.36 -3.59 9.02
C ARG A 304 -18.47 -2.53 8.37
N ALA A 305 -18.17 -1.47 9.11
CA ALA A 305 -17.34 -0.38 8.61
C ALA A 305 -15.88 -0.82 8.36
N PHE A 306 -15.25 -0.33 7.29
CA PHE A 306 -13.88 -0.71 6.92
C PHE A 306 -12.86 -0.45 8.02
N ASN A 307 -12.97 0.65 8.76
CA ASN A 307 -12.11 0.94 9.93
C ASN A 307 -12.23 -0.12 11.03
N GLU A 308 -13.42 -0.68 11.25
CA GLU A 308 -13.65 -1.75 12.22
C GLU A 308 -13.18 -3.11 11.70
N LEU A 309 -13.08 -3.28 10.38
CA LEU A 309 -12.50 -4.45 9.74
C LEU A 309 -10.97 -4.42 9.74
N GLY A 310 -10.35 -3.31 10.20
CA GLY A 310 -8.91 -3.17 10.26
C GLY A 310 -8.29 -2.46 9.05
N PHE A 311 -9.10 -1.71 8.29
CA PHE A 311 -8.56 -0.87 7.22
C PHE A 311 -7.81 0.34 7.80
N ASP A 312 -6.62 0.53 7.28
CA ASP A 312 -5.82 1.77 7.39
C ASP A 312 -5.76 2.51 6.04
N SER A 313 -5.05 3.62 6.00
CA SER A 313 -4.91 4.42 4.77
C SER A 313 -4.28 3.65 3.62
N LEU A 314 -3.42 2.67 3.91
CA LEU A 314 -2.70 1.90 2.91
C LEU A 314 -3.59 0.82 2.29
N THR A 315 -4.31 0.07 3.12
CA THR A 315 -5.28 -0.94 2.70
C THR A 315 -6.45 -0.30 1.94
N ALA A 316 -6.85 0.92 2.31
CA ALA A 316 -7.83 1.71 1.58
C ALA A 316 -7.36 2.05 0.15
N VAL A 317 -6.11 2.49 -0.01
CA VAL A 317 -5.51 2.75 -1.33
C VAL A 317 -5.36 1.46 -2.14
N GLU A 318 -4.98 0.35 -1.52
CA GLU A 318 -4.88 -0.94 -2.20
C GLU A 318 -6.24 -1.41 -2.73
N LEU A 319 -7.31 -1.33 -1.91
CA LEU A 319 -8.68 -1.65 -2.34
C LEU A 319 -9.11 -0.77 -3.52
N ARG A 320 -8.92 0.54 -3.43
CA ARG A 320 -9.23 1.47 -4.52
C ARG A 320 -8.50 1.09 -5.82
N ASN A 321 -7.20 0.80 -5.74
CA ASN A 321 -6.41 0.47 -6.94
C ASN A 321 -6.87 -0.84 -7.59
N ARG A 322 -7.26 -1.84 -6.79
CA ARG A 322 -7.84 -3.09 -7.28
C ARG A 322 -9.18 -2.87 -7.96
N LEU A 323 -10.06 -2.06 -7.34
CA LEU A 323 -11.34 -1.71 -7.92
C LEU A 323 -11.18 -0.88 -9.21
N ASN A 324 -10.20 0.05 -9.27
CA ASN A 324 -9.88 0.77 -10.50
C ASN A 324 -9.48 -0.17 -11.65
N ALA A 325 -8.66 -1.18 -11.36
CA ALA A 325 -8.23 -2.16 -12.36
C ALA A 325 -9.39 -3.03 -12.86
N GLU A 326 -10.31 -3.43 -11.97
CA GLU A 326 -11.44 -4.30 -12.30
C GLU A 326 -12.57 -3.55 -13.01
N THR A 327 -12.83 -2.30 -12.60
CA THR A 327 -13.95 -1.48 -13.11
C THR A 327 -13.56 -0.55 -14.26
N ALA A 328 -12.26 -0.33 -14.50
CA ALA A 328 -11.69 0.70 -15.37
C ALA A 328 -12.10 2.13 -14.98
N LEU A 329 -12.64 2.34 -13.78
CA LEU A 329 -12.98 3.65 -13.23
C LEU A 329 -11.74 4.33 -12.62
N ARG A 330 -11.83 5.65 -12.45
CA ARG A 330 -10.90 6.43 -11.62
C ARG A 330 -11.61 6.82 -10.32
N LEU A 331 -11.53 5.93 -9.33
CA LEU A 331 -12.18 6.11 -8.03
C LEU A 331 -11.38 7.09 -7.17
N PRO A 332 -12.06 7.94 -6.36
CA PRO A 332 -11.42 8.96 -5.53
C PRO A 332 -10.58 8.32 -4.40
N ALA A 333 -9.61 9.07 -3.88
CA ALA A 333 -8.78 8.62 -2.76
C ALA A 333 -9.60 8.44 -1.47
N THR A 334 -10.68 9.19 -1.33
CA THR A 334 -11.59 9.16 -0.17
C THR A 334 -12.62 8.03 -0.21
N LEU A 335 -12.60 7.18 -1.25
CA LEU A 335 -13.61 6.15 -1.55
C LEU A 335 -14.09 5.35 -0.33
N VAL A 336 -13.15 4.88 0.48
CA VAL A 336 -13.42 4.01 1.65
C VAL A 336 -14.02 4.82 2.82
N PHE A 337 -13.75 6.11 2.87
CA PHE A 337 -14.31 7.02 3.86
C PHE A 337 -15.72 7.50 3.47
N ASP A 338 -15.93 7.79 2.18
CA ASP A 338 -17.22 8.23 1.64
C ASP A 338 -18.24 7.08 1.61
N HIS A 339 -17.76 5.84 1.44
CA HIS A 339 -18.55 4.62 1.37
C HIS A 339 -18.00 3.59 2.36
N PRO A 340 -18.32 3.72 3.67
CA PRO A 340 -17.57 3.05 4.74
C PRO A 340 -17.85 1.55 4.89
N THR A 341 -18.76 0.94 4.12
CA THR A 341 -19.07 -0.49 4.17
C THR A 341 -19.02 -1.12 2.77
N VAL A 342 -18.89 -2.44 2.70
CA VAL A 342 -18.95 -3.18 1.42
C VAL A 342 -20.25 -2.90 0.68
N THR A 343 -21.39 -2.91 1.41
CA THR A 343 -22.72 -2.62 0.84
C THR A 343 -22.81 -1.20 0.29
N ALA A 344 -22.34 -0.20 1.03
CA ALA A 344 -22.35 1.21 0.59
C ALA A 344 -21.49 1.41 -0.65
N LEU A 345 -20.30 0.79 -0.68
CA LEU A 345 -19.36 0.86 -1.78
C LEU A 345 -19.89 0.15 -3.04
N ALA A 346 -20.51 -1.01 -2.90
CA ALA A 346 -21.16 -1.71 -3.99
C ALA A 346 -22.30 -0.87 -4.61
N GLY A 347 -23.10 -0.21 -3.78
CA GLY A 347 -24.14 0.72 -4.22
C GLY A 347 -23.59 1.94 -4.96
N TYR A 348 -22.46 2.48 -4.55
CA TYR A 348 -21.77 3.54 -5.27
C TYR A 348 -21.27 3.06 -6.65
N LEU A 349 -20.60 1.91 -6.70
CA LEU A 349 -20.11 1.32 -7.95
C LEU A 349 -21.27 1.03 -8.92
N TYR A 350 -22.41 0.53 -8.42
CA TYR A 350 -23.58 0.30 -9.25
C TYR A 350 -24.06 1.60 -9.92
N ARG A 351 -24.24 2.68 -9.16
CA ARG A 351 -24.66 3.97 -9.71
C ARG A 351 -23.65 4.56 -10.71
N THR A 352 -22.37 4.23 -10.57
CA THR A 352 -21.30 4.75 -11.45
C THR A 352 -21.13 3.90 -12.71
N LEU A 353 -21.41 2.59 -12.64
CA LEU A 353 -21.22 1.63 -13.75
C LEU A 353 -22.52 1.31 -14.49
N ALA A 354 -23.67 1.50 -13.82
CA ALA A 354 -24.94 1.29 -14.47
C ALA A 354 -25.05 2.25 -15.67
N PRO A 355 -25.41 1.76 -16.85
CA PRO A 355 -25.74 2.66 -17.95
C PRO A 355 -26.82 3.61 -17.46
N ASP A 356 -26.70 4.89 -17.84
CA ASP A 356 -27.75 5.88 -17.60
C ASP A 356 -29.09 5.24 -18.06
N THR A 357 -29.83 4.75 -17.09
CA THR A 357 -31.19 4.28 -17.41
C THR A 357 -31.93 5.54 -17.75
N PRO A 358 -32.35 5.72 -19.01
CA PRO A 358 -33.03 6.94 -19.41
C PRO A 358 -34.19 7.19 -18.46
N SER A 359 -34.36 8.40 -17.99
CA SER A 359 -35.48 8.71 -17.11
C SER A 359 -36.78 8.23 -17.81
N PRO A 360 -37.82 7.84 -17.05
CA PRO A 360 -39.09 7.45 -17.66
C PRO A 360 -39.56 8.50 -18.73
N GLU A 361 -39.23 9.76 -18.53
CA GLU A 361 -39.51 10.85 -19.50
C GLU A 361 -38.63 10.76 -20.76
N ASP A 362 -37.32 10.44 -20.61
CA ASP A 362 -36.42 10.27 -21.74
C ASP A 362 -36.74 8.99 -22.54
N ALA A 363 -37.11 7.92 -21.84
CA ALA A 363 -37.55 6.67 -22.46
C ALA A 363 -38.83 6.90 -23.27
N LEU A 364 -39.78 7.68 -22.73
CA LEU A 364 -41.01 8.05 -23.42
C LEU A 364 -40.72 8.95 -24.64
N ARG A 365 -39.84 9.93 -24.47
CA ARG A 365 -39.43 10.84 -25.56
C ARG A 365 -38.78 10.05 -26.70
N THR A 366 -37.82 9.14 -26.36
CA THR A 366 -37.16 8.27 -27.35
C THR A 366 -38.19 7.39 -28.10
N ALA A 367 -39.16 6.82 -27.38
CA ALA A 367 -40.20 6.01 -27.98
C ALA A 367 -41.10 6.83 -28.94
N VAL A 368 -41.40 8.10 -28.61
CA VAL A 368 -42.17 9.02 -29.47
C VAL A 368 -41.35 9.37 -30.72
N ASP A 369 -40.07 9.71 -30.58
CA ASP A 369 -39.17 10.05 -31.69
C ASP A 369 -39.01 8.86 -32.66
N GLN A 370 -38.89 7.64 -32.13
CA GLN A 370 -38.86 6.41 -32.93
C GLN A 370 -40.18 6.19 -33.70
N ALA A 371 -41.31 6.38 -33.02
CA ALA A 371 -42.61 6.29 -33.69
C ALA A 371 -42.79 7.31 -34.81
N GLU A 372 -42.34 8.54 -34.61
CA GLU A 372 -42.29 9.61 -35.61
C GLU A 372 -41.41 9.22 -36.78
N SER A 373 -40.20 8.70 -36.55
CA SER A 373 -39.29 8.25 -37.61
C SER A 373 -39.90 7.14 -38.46
N VAL A 374 -40.62 6.18 -37.86
CA VAL A 374 -41.32 5.11 -38.58
C VAL A 374 -42.45 5.67 -39.43
N LEU A 375 -43.21 6.64 -38.92
CA LEU A 375 -44.27 7.31 -39.65
C LEU A 375 -43.76 8.09 -40.85
N LEU A 376 -42.61 8.78 -40.71
CA LEU A 376 -41.98 9.55 -41.78
C LEU A 376 -41.36 8.63 -42.86
N ALA A 377 -40.87 7.43 -42.47
CA ALA A 377 -40.31 6.46 -43.40
C ALA A 377 -41.37 5.66 -44.19
N ALA A 378 -42.62 5.70 -43.77
CA ALA A 378 -43.73 4.94 -44.38
C ALA A 378 -44.29 5.66 -45.61
N ASN A 379 -43.61 5.51 -46.75
CA ASN A 379 -44.07 6.04 -48.05
C ASN A 379 -45.43 5.40 -48.47
N GLY A 380 -46.52 6.13 -48.33
CA GLY A 380 -47.85 5.74 -48.85
C GLY A 380 -48.78 4.99 -47.89
N GLY A 381 -48.37 4.68 -46.64
CA GLY A 381 -49.19 4.03 -45.61
C GLY A 381 -49.29 4.79 -44.28
N ALA A 382 -48.83 6.05 -44.29
CA ALA A 382 -48.65 6.85 -43.06
C ALA A 382 -49.99 7.10 -42.32
N ASP A 383 -51.09 7.30 -43.01
CA ASP A 383 -52.41 7.58 -42.40
C ASP A 383 -52.96 6.35 -41.63
N ALA A 384 -52.79 5.14 -42.17
CA ALA A 384 -53.23 3.91 -41.52
C ALA A 384 -52.40 3.62 -40.28
N LEU A 385 -51.06 3.77 -40.34
CA LEU A 385 -50.13 3.62 -39.23
C LEU A 385 -50.37 4.69 -38.14
N ARG A 386 -50.67 5.91 -38.53
CA ARG A 386 -51.02 7.03 -37.64
C ARG A 386 -52.29 6.71 -36.85
N GLY A 387 -53.31 6.17 -37.52
CA GLY A 387 -54.55 5.73 -36.87
C GLY A 387 -54.32 4.59 -35.85
N GLN A 388 -53.45 3.63 -36.18
CA GLN A 388 -53.10 2.54 -35.28
C GLN A 388 -52.33 3.06 -34.07
N LEU A 389 -51.35 3.95 -34.26
CA LEU A 389 -50.55 4.53 -33.16
C LEU A 389 -51.46 5.34 -32.21
N VAL A 390 -52.36 6.15 -32.72
CA VAL A 390 -53.34 6.91 -31.91
C VAL A 390 -54.22 5.96 -31.10
N ALA A 391 -54.71 4.86 -31.68
CA ALA A 391 -55.54 3.87 -30.99
C ALA A 391 -54.76 3.16 -29.86
N ILE A 392 -53.45 2.83 -30.08
CA ILE A 392 -52.59 2.23 -29.09
C ILE A 392 -52.34 3.19 -27.92
N LEU A 393 -52.02 4.44 -28.19
CA LEU A 393 -51.79 5.48 -27.18
C LEU A 393 -53.05 5.76 -26.35
N GLN A 394 -54.23 5.85 -27.00
CA GLN A 394 -55.50 6.04 -26.31
C GLN A 394 -55.83 4.85 -25.41
N SER A 395 -55.58 3.62 -25.86
CA SER A 395 -55.77 2.40 -25.06
C SER A 395 -54.80 2.37 -23.85
N ALA A 396 -53.54 2.79 -24.03
CA ALA A 396 -52.54 2.88 -22.96
C ALA A 396 -52.93 3.93 -21.90
N LEU A 397 -53.35 5.12 -22.35
CA LEU A 397 -53.82 6.21 -21.47
C LEU A 397 -55.08 5.77 -20.67
N GLY A 398 -55.99 5.03 -21.29
CA GLY A 398 -57.14 4.49 -20.60
C GLY A 398 -56.78 3.51 -19.49
N ARG A 399 -55.76 2.69 -19.68
CA ARG A 399 -55.24 1.77 -18.62
C ARG A 399 -54.56 2.50 -17.49
N ILE A 400 -53.83 3.57 -17.76
CA ILE A 400 -53.10 4.37 -16.74
C ILE A 400 -54.13 5.19 -15.94
N GLY A 401 -55.14 5.75 -16.58
CA GLY A 401 -56.20 6.55 -15.94
C GLY A 401 -57.13 5.79 -14.98
N THR A 402 -57.12 4.42 -15.01
CA THR A 402 -57.94 3.59 -14.14
C THR A 402 -57.21 3.00 -12.96
N ALA A 403 -55.91 3.29 -12.78
CA ALA A 403 -55.15 2.92 -11.59
C ALA A 403 -55.59 3.77 -10.39
N PRO A 404 -55.93 3.15 -9.23
CA PRO A 404 -56.29 3.90 -8.02
C PRO A 404 -55.10 4.80 -7.61
N ALA A 405 -55.39 6.09 -7.41
CA ALA A 405 -54.41 7.05 -6.97
C ALA A 405 -53.79 6.57 -5.64
N ALA A 406 -52.52 6.31 -5.65
CA ALA A 406 -51.76 6.04 -4.42
C ALA A 406 -51.84 7.29 -3.52
N ALA A 407 -52.19 7.12 -2.27
CA ALA A 407 -52.29 8.20 -1.28
C ALA A 407 -51.00 9.00 -1.22
N PRO A 408 -51.05 10.33 -1.04
CA PRO A 408 -49.87 11.18 -1.05
C PRO A 408 -48.96 10.78 0.11
N ALA A 409 -47.73 10.35 -0.22
CA ALA A 409 -46.66 10.13 0.71
C ALA A 409 -46.36 11.44 1.47
N ALA A 410 -46.43 11.37 2.79
CA ALA A 410 -46.15 12.47 3.69
C ALA A 410 -44.77 13.07 3.38
N THR A 411 -44.76 14.36 3.05
CA THR A 411 -43.57 15.21 2.89
C THR A 411 -42.70 15.14 4.14
N ARG A 412 -41.64 14.32 4.12
CA ARG A 412 -40.55 14.47 5.07
C ARG A 412 -39.67 15.61 4.60
N SER A 413 -39.71 16.69 5.38
CA SER A 413 -38.82 17.84 5.22
C SER A 413 -37.36 17.38 5.18
N ARG A 414 -36.66 17.65 4.10
CA ARG A 414 -35.21 17.59 4.00
C ARG A 414 -34.60 18.68 4.87
N PRO A 415 -33.61 18.42 5.69
CA PRO A 415 -32.71 19.46 6.18
C PRO A 415 -31.75 19.79 5.04
N GLY A 416 -32.11 20.76 4.23
CA GLY A 416 -31.20 21.35 3.26
C GLY A 416 -30.42 22.48 3.93
N GLY A 417 -29.14 22.60 3.61
CA GLY A 417 -28.37 23.81 3.89
C GLY A 417 -26.87 23.67 4.04
N ALA A 418 -26.31 22.47 4.22
CA ALA A 418 -24.87 22.35 4.47
C ALA A 418 -24.01 21.88 3.27
N ALA A 419 -24.62 21.38 2.19
CA ALA A 419 -23.88 20.86 1.06
C ALA A 419 -23.61 21.89 -0.04
N GLU A 420 -24.41 22.95 -0.12
CA GLU A 420 -24.22 24.02 -1.12
C GLU A 420 -23.17 25.07 -0.69
N GLU A 421 -22.93 25.25 0.63
CA GLU A 421 -21.90 26.16 1.12
C GLU A 421 -20.46 25.65 0.94
N ILE A 422 -20.27 24.33 0.82
CA ILE A 422 -18.93 23.72 0.70
C ILE A 422 -18.41 23.78 -0.74
N VAL A 423 -19.26 23.90 -1.73
CA VAL A 423 -18.85 23.90 -3.17
C VAL A 423 -18.26 25.24 -3.60
N THR A 424 -18.46 26.32 -2.83
CA THR A 424 -18.01 27.69 -3.17
C THR A 424 -17.02 28.28 -2.15
N ALA A 425 -16.67 27.54 -1.09
CA ALA A 425 -15.79 28.02 -0.03
C ALA A 425 -14.30 27.82 -0.41
N SER A 426 -13.46 28.79 -0.02
CA SER A 426 -12.02 28.69 -0.13
C SER A 426 -11.45 27.70 0.90
N ASP A 427 -10.23 27.20 0.68
CA ASP A 427 -9.57 26.25 1.57
C ASP A 427 -9.49 26.73 3.03
N GLU A 428 -9.30 28.04 3.25
CA GLU A 428 -9.29 28.64 4.59
C GLU A 428 -10.67 28.62 5.28
N GLU A 429 -11.75 28.77 4.54
CA GLU A 429 -13.11 28.70 5.07
C GLU A 429 -13.51 27.26 5.40
N ILE A 430 -13.00 26.29 4.66
CA ILE A 430 -13.19 24.84 4.92
C ILE A 430 -12.45 24.44 6.20
N PHE A 431 -11.23 24.92 6.43
CA PHE A 431 -10.49 24.66 7.66
C PHE A 431 -11.16 25.30 8.88
N ALA A 432 -11.71 26.51 8.77
CA ALA A 432 -12.44 27.15 9.84
C ALA A 432 -13.76 26.41 10.20
N LEU A 433 -14.43 25.81 9.23
CA LEU A 433 -15.63 24.97 9.44
C LEU A 433 -15.31 23.66 10.16
N ILE A 434 -14.15 23.07 9.90
CA ILE A 434 -13.67 21.83 10.55
C ILE A 434 -13.29 22.13 12.02
N ASP A 435 -12.58 23.20 12.28
CA ASP A 435 -12.18 23.60 13.63
C ASP A 435 -13.38 23.97 14.52
N ASN A 436 -14.39 24.62 13.97
CA ASN A 436 -15.61 25.00 14.70
C ASN A 436 -16.50 23.79 15.05
N ARG A 437 -16.45 22.69 14.27
CA ARG A 437 -17.13 21.42 14.60
C ARG A 437 -16.40 20.58 15.64
N ALA A 438 -15.08 20.70 15.74
CA ALA A 438 -14.30 20.02 16.78
C ALA A 438 -14.55 20.60 18.18
N MET A 439 -14.94 21.88 18.26
CA MET A 439 -15.22 22.58 19.53
C MET A 439 -16.66 22.38 20.05
N THR A 440 -17.58 21.83 19.27
CA THR A 440 -19.00 21.69 19.65
C THR A 440 -19.44 20.26 20.00
N ALA A 441 -18.53 19.31 20.11
CA ALA A 441 -18.83 17.97 20.58
C ALA A 441 -18.89 17.94 22.12
N PRO A 442 -19.99 17.52 22.75
CA PRO A 442 -20.11 17.48 24.22
C PRO A 442 -19.16 16.41 24.79
N LEU A 443 -18.31 16.85 25.72
CA LEU A 443 -17.49 16.00 26.57
C LEU A 443 -18.38 15.02 27.36
N LYS A 444 -18.20 13.72 27.17
CA LYS A 444 -18.79 12.70 28.05
C LYS A 444 -18.18 12.82 29.43
N PRO A 445 -18.99 12.77 30.52
CA PRO A 445 -18.46 12.83 31.88
C PRO A 445 -17.64 11.60 32.22
N ALA A 446 -16.53 11.82 32.94
CA ALA A 446 -15.64 10.79 33.43
C ALA A 446 -16.38 9.82 34.38
N VAL A 447 -16.24 8.52 34.12
CA VAL A 447 -16.70 7.46 35.03
C VAL A 447 -15.72 7.40 36.19
N GLU A 448 -16.19 7.76 37.41
CA GLU A 448 -15.47 7.51 38.64
C GLU A 448 -15.23 6.01 38.87
N ARG A 449 -13.99 5.65 39.11
CA ARG A 449 -13.62 4.29 39.59
C ARG A 449 -13.85 4.24 41.10
N PRO A 450 -14.51 3.22 41.63
CA PRO A 450 -14.64 3.04 43.08
C PRO A 450 -13.26 2.65 43.65
N GLY A 451 -12.88 3.33 44.73
CA GLY A 451 -11.70 3.07 45.50
C GLY A 451 -11.78 1.70 46.21
N HIS A 452 -10.68 1.00 46.23
CA HIS A 452 -10.45 -0.07 47.20
C HIS A 452 -9.69 0.52 48.36
N GLY A 453 -10.32 0.50 49.53
CA GLY A 453 -9.69 0.67 50.82
C GLY A 453 -9.14 -0.66 51.33
N GLU A 454 -8.16 -0.51 52.19
CA GLU A 454 -7.35 -1.43 52.96
C GLU A 454 -6.16 -2.10 52.25
#